data_0cb697ab359bd823bb57bb8a40b16f96
#
_entry.id   0cb697ab359bd823bb57bb8a40b16f96
#
_cell.length_a   1.000
_cell.length_b   1.000
_cell.length_c   1.000
_cell.angle_alpha   90.00
_cell.angle_beta   90.00
_cell.angle_gamma   90.00
#
_symmetry.space_group_name_H-M   'P 1'
#
loop_
_entity.id
_entity.type
_entity.pdbx_description
1 polymer ?
#
loop_
_entity_poly.entity_id
_entity_poly.type
_entity_poly.pdbx_seq_one_letter_code
_entity_poly.pdbx_strand_id
1 'polypeptide(L)'
;MADDASAHPDILNQAAQGQLKSIVERIERLEVEKAEVAEQIKEVFAEAKGNGYDVKILRKVVRIRKQDRAKRQEEEALLDLYLSAVGEI
;
A
#
# COMPACT_ATOMS: atom_id res chain seq x y z
N MET A 1 -22.41 -23.85 -20.23
CA MET A 1 -22.47 -23.84 -19.74
C MET A 1 -22.37 -24.26 -18.77
N ALA A 2 -22.20 -24.56 -18.58
CA ALA A 2 -22.19 -24.90 -17.74
C ALA A 2 -21.89 -24.59 -16.76
N ASP A 3 -22.01 -24.49 -16.32
CA ASP A 3 -21.87 -23.99 -15.42
C ASP A 3 -21.19 -24.58 -14.38
N ASP A 4 -20.05 -24.05 -14.02
CA ASP A 4 -19.23 -24.53 -12.98
C ASP A 4 -19.93 -24.50 -11.65
N ALA A 5 -20.79 -23.55 -11.45
CA ALA A 5 -21.56 -23.45 -10.23
C ALA A 5 -22.42 -24.67 -10.01
N SER A 6 -22.98 -25.22 -11.08
CA SER A 6 -23.78 -26.43 -10.94
C SER A 6 -22.90 -27.69 -10.87
N ALA A 7 -21.64 -27.58 -11.30
CA ALA A 7 -20.72 -28.69 -11.24
C ALA A 7 -20.13 -28.91 -9.86
N HIS A 8 -20.20 -27.90 -8.97
CA HIS A 8 -19.58 -27.97 -7.65
C HIS A 8 -20.53 -27.53 -6.52
N PRO A 9 -21.74 -28.12 -6.48
CA PRO A 9 -22.71 -27.72 -5.45
C PRO A 9 -22.25 -28.00 -4.03
N ASP A 10 -21.40 -29.03 -3.85
CA ASP A 10 -20.93 -29.41 -2.54
C ASP A 10 -19.94 -28.41 -1.94
N ILE A 11 -19.23 -27.67 -2.82
CA ILE A 11 -18.28 -26.67 -2.35
C ILE A 11 -19.00 -25.44 -1.82
N LEU A 12 -20.19 -25.17 -2.37
CA LEU A 12 -20.99 -24.02 -2.00
C LEU A 12 -22.26 -24.41 -1.25
N ASN A 13 -22.14 -25.30 -0.27
CA ASN A 13 -23.26 -25.64 0.59
C ASN A 13 -23.59 -24.44 1.49
N GLN A 14 -24.68 -24.56 2.27
CA GLN A 14 -25.15 -23.45 3.09
C GLN A 14 -24.10 -22.89 4.02
N ALA A 15 -23.35 -23.77 4.67
CA ALA A 15 -22.31 -23.33 5.60
C ALA A 15 -21.19 -22.58 4.86
N ALA A 16 -20.78 -23.11 3.72
CA ALA A 16 -19.74 -22.47 2.90
C ALA A 16 -20.21 -21.13 2.33
N GLN A 17 -21.49 -21.06 1.94
CA GLN A 17 -22.08 -19.81 1.45
C GLN A 17 -22.10 -18.74 2.53
N GLY A 18 -22.46 -19.11 3.76
CA GLY A 18 -22.48 -18.20 4.89
C GLY A 18 -21.07 -17.69 5.21
N GLN A 19 -20.10 -18.60 5.18
CA GLN A 19 -18.71 -18.22 5.41
C GLN A 19 -18.19 -17.29 4.33
N LEU A 20 -18.47 -17.60 3.08
CA LEU A 20 -18.04 -16.78 1.94
C LEU A 20 -18.67 -15.39 2.01
N LYS A 21 -19.97 -15.32 2.32
CA LYS A 21 -20.64 -14.03 2.48
C LYS A 21 -19.99 -13.21 3.58
N SER A 22 -19.68 -13.82 4.72
CA SER A 22 -19.00 -13.14 5.82
C SER A 22 -17.63 -12.61 5.40
N ILE A 23 -16.88 -13.42 4.66
CA ILE A 23 -15.56 -13.01 4.17
C ILE A 23 -15.68 -11.81 3.24
N VAL A 24 -16.60 -11.87 2.30
CA VAL A 24 -16.83 -10.78 1.35
C VAL A 24 -17.22 -9.50 2.07
N GLU A 25 -18.13 -9.58 3.02
CA GLU A 25 -18.59 -8.41 3.76
C GLU A 25 -17.47 -7.79 4.59
N ARG A 26 -16.59 -8.61 5.15
CA ARG A 26 -15.43 -8.09 5.88
C ARG A 26 -14.44 -7.41 4.97
N ILE A 27 -14.21 -7.98 3.79
CA ILE A 27 -13.33 -7.36 2.79
C ILE A 27 -13.92 -6.02 2.34
N GLU A 28 -15.21 -5.99 2.04
CA GLU A 28 -15.87 -4.75 1.60
C GLU A 28 -15.78 -3.66 2.65
N ARG A 29 -15.98 -4.00 3.92
CA ARG A 29 -15.84 -3.04 5.01
C ARG A 29 -14.42 -2.51 5.10
N LEU A 30 -13.42 -3.39 4.99
CA LEU A 30 -12.03 -2.98 5.04
C LEU A 30 -11.64 -2.11 3.83
N GLU A 31 -12.23 -2.38 2.67
CA GLU A 31 -12.00 -1.53 1.49
C GLU A 31 -12.55 -0.13 1.72
N VAL A 32 -13.69 0.00 2.39
CA VAL A 32 -14.25 1.30 2.74
C VAL A 32 -13.32 2.03 3.72
N GLU A 33 -12.86 1.33 4.76
CA GLU A 33 -11.94 1.91 5.75
C GLU A 33 -10.63 2.34 5.10
N LYS A 34 -10.13 1.52 4.18
CA LYS A 34 -8.93 1.83 3.42
C LYS A 34 -9.09 3.11 2.61
N ALA A 35 -10.25 3.28 1.97
CA ALA A 35 -10.54 4.48 1.19
C ALA A 35 -10.61 5.72 2.09
N GLU A 36 -11.18 5.59 3.29
CA GLU A 36 -11.25 6.66 4.25
C GLU A 36 -9.86 7.06 4.74
N VAL A 37 -9.01 6.07 5.03
CA VAL A 37 -7.63 6.34 5.44
C VAL A 37 -6.85 7.01 4.31
N ALA A 38 -7.03 6.55 3.08
CA ALA A 38 -6.38 7.15 1.93
C ALA A 38 -6.77 8.63 1.78
N GLU A 39 -8.03 8.96 2.03
CA GLU A 39 -8.51 10.33 1.98
C GLU A 39 -7.88 11.18 3.09
N GLN A 40 -7.75 10.63 4.29
CA GLN A 40 -7.10 11.31 5.41
C GLN A 40 -5.63 11.61 5.10
N ILE A 41 -4.93 10.66 4.50
CA ILE A 41 -3.54 10.87 4.10
C ILE A 41 -3.44 12.01 3.09
N LYS A 42 -4.34 12.02 2.12
CA LYS A 42 -4.41 13.06 1.10
C LYS A 42 -4.62 14.44 1.74
N GLU A 43 -5.47 14.51 2.75
CA GLU A 43 -5.74 15.75 3.47
C GLU A 43 -4.52 16.26 4.21
N VAL A 44 -3.75 15.37 4.83
CA VAL A 44 -2.52 15.75 5.54
C VAL A 44 -1.48 16.30 4.56
N PHE A 45 -1.33 15.68 3.40
CA PHE A 45 -0.44 16.21 2.37
C PHE A 45 -0.91 17.57 1.85
N ALA A 46 -2.23 17.76 1.73
CA ALA A 46 -2.78 19.05 1.32
C ALA A 46 -2.50 20.14 2.36
N GLU A 47 -2.60 19.80 3.64
CA GLU A 47 -2.24 20.69 4.74
C GLU A 47 -0.77 21.09 4.65
N ALA A 48 0.10 20.11 4.45
CA ALA A 48 1.54 20.37 4.31
C ALA A 48 1.83 21.31 3.14
N LYS A 49 1.16 21.09 2.03
CA LYS A 49 1.31 21.96 0.85
C LYS A 49 0.85 23.38 1.17
N GLY A 50 -0.27 23.51 1.89
CA GLY A 50 -0.77 24.82 2.31
C GLY A 50 0.19 25.55 3.24
N ASN A 51 1.00 24.80 3.99
CA ASN A 51 2.02 25.36 4.87
C ASN A 51 3.36 25.63 4.16
N GLY A 52 3.42 25.40 2.86
CA GLY A 52 4.61 25.72 2.08
C GLY A 52 5.61 24.58 1.93
N TYR A 53 5.27 23.37 2.38
CA TYR A 53 6.18 22.24 2.24
C TYR A 53 6.06 21.61 0.85
N ASP A 54 7.16 21.00 0.41
CA ASP A 54 7.20 20.27 -0.85
C ASP A 54 6.63 18.87 -0.67
N VAL A 55 5.44 18.62 -1.19
CA VAL A 55 4.75 17.35 -1.02
C VAL A 55 5.49 16.20 -1.68
N LYS A 56 6.13 16.45 -2.81
CA LYS A 56 6.91 15.41 -3.51
C LYS A 56 8.05 14.93 -2.63
N ILE A 57 8.73 15.83 -1.96
CA ILE A 57 9.82 15.51 -1.03
C ILE A 57 9.27 14.80 0.21
N LEU A 58 8.14 15.26 0.74
CA LEU A 58 7.52 14.60 1.89
C LEU A 58 7.17 13.16 1.60
N ARG A 59 6.67 12.87 0.40
CA ARG A 59 6.38 11.48 0.01
C ARG A 59 7.64 10.63 0.00
N LYS A 60 8.75 11.18 -0.44
CA LYS A 60 10.04 10.49 -0.40
C LYS A 60 10.50 10.24 1.04
N VAL A 61 10.36 11.24 1.90
CA VAL A 61 10.72 11.10 3.30
C VAL A 61 9.94 9.96 3.96
N VAL A 62 8.64 9.93 3.75
CA VAL A 62 7.79 8.86 4.31
C VAL A 62 8.24 7.49 3.80
N ARG A 63 8.51 7.39 2.51
CA ARG A 63 8.95 6.13 1.91
C ARG A 63 10.29 5.68 2.47
N ILE A 64 11.24 6.60 2.60
CA ILE A 64 12.57 6.29 3.15
C ILE A 64 12.46 5.83 4.60
N ARG A 65 11.61 6.47 5.39
CA ARG A 65 11.44 6.11 6.79
C ARG A 65 10.82 4.73 7.01
N LYS A 66 10.18 4.17 6.00
CA LYS A 66 9.66 2.80 6.06
C LYS A 66 10.75 1.75 5.87
N GLN A 67 11.87 2.14 5.30
CA GLN A 67 12.97 1.22 5.05
C GLN A 67 13.69 0.89 6.34
N ASP A 68 14.27 -0.31 6.39
CA ASP A 68 15.17 -0.68 7.46
C ASP A 68 16.34 0.30 7.47
N ARG A 69 16.70 0.79 8.65
CA ARG A 69 17.76 1.81 8.78
C ARG A 69 19.09 1.32 8.23
N ALA A 70 19.47 0.09 8.57
CA ALA A 70 20.73 -0.47 8.10
C ALA A 70 20.75 -0.60 6.59
N LYS A 71 19.64 -1.07 6.01
CA LYS A 71 19.51 -1.20 4.56
C LYS A 71 19.57 0.16 3.88
N ARG A 72 18.95 1.16 4.45
CA ARG A 72 18.98 2.52 3.90
C ARG A 72 20.40 3.08 3.90
N GLN A 73 21.14 2.90 5.01
CA GLN A 73 22.52 3.34 5.10
C GLN A 73 23.41 2.64 4.08
N GLU A 74 23.17 1.36 3.88
CA GLU A 74 23.88 0.57 2.89
C GLU A 74 23.64 1.08 1.48
N GLU A 75 22.38 1.37 1.16
CA GLU A 75 22.01 1.92 -0.17
C GLU A 75 22.63 3.30 -0.39
N GLU A 76 22.62 4.16 0.63
CA GLU A 76 23.21 5.49 0.54
C GLU A 76 24.71 5.43 0.30
N ALA A 77 25.40 4.54 1.02
CA ALA A 77 26.84 4.37 0.85
C ALA A 77 27.18 3.86 -0.55
N LEU A 78 26.38 2.92 -1.05
CA LEU A 78 26.59 2.37 -2.37
C LEU A 78 26.32 3.41 -3.45
N LEU A 79 25.27 4.21 -3.28
CA LEU A 79 24.97 5.29 -4.20
C LEU A 79 26.12 6.31 -4.24
N ASP A 80 26.64 6.71 -3.09
CA ASP A 80 27.77 7.63 -3.02
C ASP A 80 28.99 7.08 -3.75
N LEU A 81 29.25 5.79 -3.58
CA LEU A 81 30.35 5.13 -4.25
C LEU A 81 30.19 5.20 -5.79
N TYR A 82 29.00 4.94 -6.27
CA TYR A 82 28.72 4.96 -7.70
C TYR A 82 28.81 6.40 -8.27
N LEU A 83 28.26 7.35 -7.56
CA LEU A 83 28.34 8.75 -7.98
C LEU A 83 29.78 9.24 -8.03
N SER A 84 30.56 8.88 -7.03
CA SER A 84 31.97 9.21 -7.00
C SER A 84 32.73 8.56 -8.15
N ALA A 85 32.40 7.30 -8.45
CA ALA A 85 33.06 6.57 -9.54
C ALA A 85 32.80 7.19 -10.91
N VAL A 86 31.65 7.82 -11.11
CA VAL A 86 31.35 8.49 -12.37
C VAL A 86 31.72 9.98 -12.36
N GLY A 87 32.36 10.43 -11.31
CA GLY A 87 32.92 11.78 -11.26
C GLY A 87 31.93 12.87 -10.86
N GLU A 88 30.85 12.51 -10.21
CA GLU A 88 29.82 13.49 -9.87
C GLU A 88 30.09 14.24 -8.57
N ILE A 89 31.04 13.80 -7.80
CA ILE A 89 31.35 14.48 -6.54
C ILE A 89 32.57 15.36 -6.68
#